data_a412d8a69f15e84b67836c166c585d9b
#
_entry.id   a412d8a69f15e84b67836c166c585d9b
#
_cell.length_a   1.000
_cell.length_b   1.000
_cell.length_c   1.000
_cell.angle_alpha   90.00
_cell.angle_beta   90.00
_cell.angle_gamma   90.00
#
_symmetry.space_group_name_H-M   'P 1'
#
loop_
_entity.id
_entity.type
_entity.pdbx_description
1 polymer ?
#
loop_
_entity_poly.entity_id
_entity_poly.type
_entity_poly.pdbx_seq_one_letter_code
_entity_poly.pdbx_strand_id
1 'polypeptide(L)'
;LFLIDVSFSAVRCGALQTCVRAFRQALYGTEVAAPAAEQGVPGFGLPPGSQVCIMTFDQSLHFYNLDPQVEQEQQLVMAYLQDPFIPISEGLLVDPWASRHVIEGLLNDLPANFANSTVAEATLGVATRSAQAVLNGIGGQLNVFLSTIPTVGPGKLKHREDTKLYGTDHEKNLFGPQDVFYHKLGEEFALAGVGVNIFFFPSQYIDVASIGFMASESGGEVSVSYTHLTLP
;
A
#
# COMPACT_ATOMS: atom_id res chain seq x y z
N LEU A 1 -8.57 -1.75 1.67
CA LEU A 1 -7.74 -0.55 1.71
C LEU A 1 -6.50 -0.76 0.84
N PHE A 2 -6.10 0.25 0.08
CA PHE A 2 -4.87 0.29 -0.73
C PHE A 2 -3.89 1.29 -0.14
N LEU A 3 -2.67 0.82 0.15
CA LEU A 3 -1.59 1.60 0.72
C LEU A 3 -0.41 1.61 -0.25
N ILE A 4 -0.11 2.76 -0.85
CA ILE A 4 0.76 2.87 -2.01
C ILE A 4 2.00 3.70 -1.67
N ASP A 5 3.16 3.12 -1.88
CA ASP A 5 4.45 3.82 -1.82
C ASP A 5 4.55 4.81 -2.99
N VAL A 6 4.78 6.09 -2.69
CA VAL A 6 5.00 7.17 -3.65
C VAL A 6 6.41 7.77 -3.52
N SER A 7 7.34 7.04 -2.91
CA SER A 7 8.74 7.41 -2.83
C SER A 7 9.38 7.53 -4.21
N PHE A 8 10.54 8.18 -4.25
CA PHE A 8 11.36 8.28 -5.46
C PHE A 8 11.58 6.92 -6.14
N SER A 9 11.80 5.86 -5.35
CA SER A 9 11.99 4.50 -5.87
C SER A 9 10.75 3.98 -6.59
N ALA A 10 9.56 4.15 -5.99
CA ALA A 10 8.28 3.71 -6.56
C ALA A 10 7.94 4.42 -7.86
N VAL A 11 8.20 5.72 -7.92
CA VAL A 11 7.97 6.53 -9.13
C VAL A 11 8.94 6.11 -10.23
N ARG A 12 10.21 5.98 -9.90
CA ARG A 12 11.26 5.72 -10.87
C ARG A 12 11.23 4.30 -11.47
N CYS A 13 10.84 3.30 -10.71
CA CYS A 13 10.70 1.93 -11.23
C CYS A 13 9.37 1.70 -11.97
N GLY A 14 8.49 2.70 -12.05
CA GLY A 14 7.19 2.59 -12.71
C GLY A 14 6.13 1.84 -11.91
N ALA A 15 6.40 1.53 -10.63
CA ALA A 15 5.45 0.84 -9.77
C ALA A 15 4.16 1.65 -9.58
N LEU A 16 4.27 2.96 -9.33
CA LEU A 16 3.12 3.83 -9.14
C LEU A 16 2.18 3.82 -10.35
N GLN A 17 2.70 3.97 -11.57
CA GLN A 17 1.91 3.94 -12.80
C GLN A 17 1.26 2.57 -13.04
N THR A 18 1.97 1.52 -12.69
CA THR A 18 1.48 0.15 -12.82
C THR A 18 0.36 -0.12 -11.81
N CYS A 19 0.52 0.31 -10.55
CA CYS A 19 -0.51 0.23 -9.51
C CYS A 19 -1.78 0.98 -9.92
N VAL A 20 -1.67 2.23 -10.37
CA VAL A 20 -2.82 3.03 -10.82
C VAL A 20 -3.60 2.32 -11.93
N ARG A 21 -2.90 1.74 -12.90
CA ARG A 21 -3.52 0.98 -14.01
C ARG A 21 -4.21 -0.28 -13.50
N ALA A 22 -3.54 -1.03 -12.62
CA ALA A 22 -4.08 -2.24 -12.02
C ALA A 22 -5.32 -1.94 -11.16
N PHE A 23 -5.32 -0.86 -10.39
CA PHE A 23 -6.47 -0.46 -9.57
C PHE A 23 -7.66 -0.09 -10.42
N ARG A 24 -7.47 0.71 -11.46
CA ARG A 24 -8.56 1.06 -12.39
C ARG A 24 -9.18 -0.20 -12.98
N GLN A 25 -8.35 -1.15 -13.39
CA GLN A 25 -8.80 -2.42 -13.92
C GLN A 25 -9.50 -3.29 -12.85
N ALA A 26 -8.99 -3.33 -11.64
CA ALA A 26 -9.57 -4.11 -10.54
C ALA A 26 -10.90 -3.53 -10.04
N LEU A 27 -11.02 -2.20 -9.97
CA LEU A 27 -12.21 -1.53 -9.48
C LEU A 27 -13.32 -1.48 -10.54
N TYR A 28 -12.99 -1.18 -11.78
CA TYR A 28 -13.97 -0.83 -12.83
C TYR A 28 -13.94 -1.74 -14.06
N GLY A 29 -12.98 -2.68 -14.10
CA GLY A 29 -12.77 -3.55 -15.27
C GLY A 29 -12.07 -2.81 -16.43
N THR A 30 -11.89 -3.52 -17.54
CA THR A 30 -11.49 -2.89 -18.79
C THR A 30 -12.72 -2.29 -19.47
N GLU A 31 -12.55 -1.21 -20.25
CA GLU A 31 -13.64 -0.57 -21.01
C GLU A 31 -14.41 -1.56 -21.89
N VAL A 32 -13.81 -2.67 -22.27
CA VAL A 32 -14.41 -3.75 -23.07
C VAL A 32 -15.39 -4.60 -22.22
N ALA A 33 -15.29 -4.60 -20.90
CA ALA A 33 -16.10 -5.42 -19.99
C ALA A 33 -17.36 -4.69 -19.45
N ALA A 34 -17.50 -3.40 -19.71
CA ALA A 34 -18.64 -2.61 -19.23
C ALA A 34 -20.02 -3.18 -19.63
N PRO A 35 -20.23 -3.75 -20.85
CA PRO A 35 -21.50 -4.40 -21.20
C PRO A 35 -21.80 -5.68 -20.44
N ALA A 36 -20.78 -6.36 -19.89
CA ALA A 36 -20.95 -7.63 -19.19
C ALA A 36 -21.38 -7.45 -17.72
N ALA A 37 -21.04 -6.34 -17.09
CA ALA A 37 -21.46 -5.99 -15.74
C ALA A 37 -22.98 -5.78 -15.62
N GLU A 38 -23.62 -5.26 -16.67
CA GLU A 38 -25.08 -5.11 -16.74
C GLU A 38 -25.81 -6.44 -16.90
N GLN A 39 -25.12 -7.51 -17.31
CA GLN A 39 -25.72 -8.83 -17.56
C GLN A 39 -25.48 -9.84 -16.42
N GLY A 40 -24.97 -9.41 -15.25
CA GLY A 40 -24.74 -10.28 -14.09
C GLY A 40 -23.64 -11.33 -14.29
N VAL A 41 -22.79 -11.16 -15.30
CA VAL A 41 -21.57 -11.97 -15.46
C VAL A 41 -20.55 -11.46 -14.42
N PRO A 42 -19.88 -12.35 -13.62
CA PRO A 42 -18.84 -11.93 -12.71
C PRO A 42 -17.70 -11.28 -13.52
N GLY A 43 -17.77 -9.97 -13.70
CA GLY A 43 -16.66 -9.18 -14.23
C GLY A 43 -15.61 -9.02 -13.15
N PHE A 44 -14.38 -8.69 -13.53
CA PHE A 44 -13.38 -8.19 -12.62
C PHE A 44 -13.98 -6.97 -11.89
N GLY A 45 -14.13 -7.07 -10.58
CA GLY A 45 -14.71 -6.01 -9.76
C GLY A 45 -14.84 -6.47 -8.31
N LEU A 46 -14.96 -5.50 -7.42
CA LEU A 46 -15.20 -5.79 -6.01
C LEU A 46 -16.62 -6.32 -5.80
N PRO A 47 -16.83 -7.19 -4.79
CA PRO A 47 -18.18 -7.63 -4.42
C PRO A 47 -19.10 -6.45 -4.11
N PRO A 48 -20.42 -6.58 -4.36
CA PRO A 48 -21.39 -5.54 -3.98
C PRO A 48 -21.29 -5.19 -2.49
N GLY A 49 -21.36 -3.90 -2.17
CA GLY A 49 -21.23 -3.40 -0.80
C GLY A 49 -19.80 -3.27 -0.30
N SER A 50 -18.79 -3.55 -1.13
CA SER A 50 -17.40 -3.30 -0.79
C SER A 50 -17.13 -1.80 -0.66
N GLN A 51 -16.34 -1.42 0.34
CA GLN A 51 -15.82 -0.07 0.50
C GLN A 51 -14.33 -0.02 0.16
N VAL A 52 -13.89 1.11 -0.37
CA VAL A 52 -12.51 1.34 -0.79
C VAL A 52 -11.95 2.56 -0.07
N CYS A 53 -10.70 2.44 0.37
CA CYS A 53 -9.89 3.54 0.84
C CYS A 53 -8.55 3.50 0.11
N ILE A 54 -8.05 4.65 -0.30
CA ILE A 54 -6.73 4.81 -0.91
C ILE A 54 -5.91 5.74 -0.03
N MET A 55 -4.71 5.29 0.33
CA MET A 55 -3.72 6.06 1.07
C MET A 55 -2.38 5.93 0.36
N THR A 56 -1.58 6.98 0.37
CA THR A 56 -0.21 6.92 -0.14
C THR A 56 0.78 7.34 0.93
N PHE A 57 2.02 6.90 0.82
CA PHE A 57 3.05 7.24 1.78
C PHE A 57 4.44 7.37 1.13
N ASP A 58 5.21 8.29 1.65
CA ASP A 58 6.65 8.44 1.50
C ASP A 58 7.25 8.69 2.90
N GLN A 59 7.98 9.78 3.14
CA GLN A 59 8.34 10.23 4.49
C GLN A 59 7.12 10.74 5.29
N SER A 60 6.00 10.96 4.63
CA SER A 60 4.72 11.42 5.19
C SER A 60 3.61 10.45 4.80
N LEU A 61 2.48 10.52 5.47
CA LEU A 61 1.29 9.76 5.12
C LEU A 61 0.25 10.68 4.50
N HIS A 62 -0.36 10.26 3.40
CA HIS A 62 -1.36 11.02 2.68
C HIS A 62 -2.70 10.29 2.72
N PHE A 63 -3.71 10.98 3.18
CA PHE A 63 -5.11 10.55 3.18
C PHE A 63 -5.85 11.30 2.08
N TYR A 64 -6.83 10.65 1.49
CA TYR A 64 -7.67 11.24 0.44
C TYR A 64 -9.13 11.18 0.86
N ASN A 65 -9.80 12.34 0.84
CA ASN A 65 -11.24 12.40 0.94
C ASN A 65 -11.84 12.06 -0.42
N LEU A 66 -12.52 10.91 -0.48
CA LEU A 66 -13.12 10.36 -1.69
C LEU A 66 -14.66 10.42 -1.65
N ASP A 67 -15.23 11.29 -0.79
CA ASP A 67 -16.68 11.45 -0.68
C ASP A 67 -17.30 11.75 -2.06
N PRO A 68 -18.38 11.08 -2.45
CA PRO A 68 -19.03 11.32 -3.75
C PRO A 68 -19.62 12.73 -3.91
N GLN A 69 -19.71 13.51 -2.82
CA GLN A 69 -20.20 14.89 -2.88
C GLN A 69 -19.11 15.92 -3.22
N VAL A 70 -17.83 15.53 -3.16
CA VAL A 70 -16.73 16.43 -3.54
C VAL A 70 -16.51 16.37 -5.06
N GLU A 71 -16.18 17.51 -5.65
CA GLU A 71 -15.88 17.59 -7.09
C GLU A 71 -14.50 17.00 -7.43
N GLN A 72 -13.56 17.15 -6.51
CA GLN A 72 -12.18 16.68 -6.64
C GLN A 72 -11.71 16.10 -5.30
N GLU A 73 -10.77 15.17 -5.36
CA GLU A 73 -10.15 14.61 -4.17
C GLU A 73 -9.45 15.68 -3.33
N GLN A 74 -9.56 15.54 -2.03
CA GLN A 74 -8.87 16.39 -1.07
C GLN A 74 -7.78 15.57 -0.40
N GLN A 75 -6.54 15.98 -0.60
CA GLN A 75 -5.38 15.36 0.05
C GLN A 75 -5.10 16.00 1.40
N LEU A 76 -4.97 15.18 2.44
CA LEU A 76 -4.51 15.57 3.75
C LEU A 76 -3.16 14.89 4.03
N VAL A 77 -2.15 15.69 4.35
CA VAL A 77 -0.79 15.22 4.60
C VAL A 77 -0.52 15.18 6.10
N MET A 78 -0.15 14.01 6.60
CA MET A 78 0.29 13.82 7.96
C MET A 78 1.80 13.60 8.01
N ALA A 79 2.54 14.60 8.48
CA ALA A 79 3.98 14.56 8.64
C ALA A 79 4.43 14.10 10.05
N TYR A 80 3.51 14.05 11.02
CA TYR A 80 3.80 13.62 12.38
C TYR A 80 3.70 12.10 12.51
N LEU A 81 4.84 11.45 12.71
CA LEU A 81 4.95 10.00 12.59
C LEU A 81 4.97 9.23 13.93
N GLN A 82 4.97 9.91 15.08
CA GLN A 82 5.08 9.23 16.38
C GLN A 82 3.74 8.76 16.92
N ASP A 83 2.68 9.52 16.67
CA ASP A 83 1.33 9.23 17.14
C ASP A 83 0.35 9.41 15.98
N PRO A 84 0.19 8.39 15.13
CA PRO A 84 -0.66 8.48 13.95
C PRO A 84 -2.13 8.58 14.34
N PHE A 85 -2.85 9.51 13.71
CA PHE A 85 -4.29 9.67 13.86
C PHE A 85 -4.96 9.70 12.49
N ILE A 86 -6.27 9.45 12.47
CA ILE A 86 -7.07 9.57 11.24
C ILE A 86 -7.57 11.00 11.14
N PRO A 87 -7.12 11.79 10.14
CA PRO A 87 -7.45 13.22 10.06
C PRO A 87 -8.88 13.49 9.56
N ILE A 88 -9.51 12.50 8.95
CA ILE A 88 -10.88 12.59 8.42
C ILE A 88 -11.70 11.38 8.88
N SER A 89 -12.95 11.61 9.28
CA SER A 89 -13.89 10.55 9.68
C SER A 89 -14.83 10.13 8.55
N GLU A 90 -15.11 11.02 7.61
CA GLU A 90 -16.03 10.79 6.50
C GLU A 90 -15.29 10.90 5.16
N GLY A 91 -15.72 10.16 4.16
CA GLY A 91 -15.11 10.17 2.83
C GLY A 91 -13.78 9.40 2.70
N LEU A 92 -13.35 8.68 3.75
CA LEU A 92 -12.13 7.86 3.70
C LEU A 92 -12.42 6.45 3.17
N LEU A 93 -13.48 5.82 3.69
CA LEU A 93 -13.99 4.55 3.19
C LEU A 93 -15.27 4.82 2.40
N VAL A 94 -15.25 4.57 1.10
CA VAL A 94 -16.34 4.94 0.19
C VAL A 94 -16.75 3.76 -0.70
N ASP A 95 -17.99 3.80 -1.19
CA ASP A 95 -18.44 2.92 -2.26
C ASP A 95 -17.71 3.31 -3.56
N PRO A 96 -16.95 2.40 -4.21
CA PRO A 96 -16.16 2.72 -5.38
C PRO A 96 -17.00 3.15 -6.59
N TRP A 97 -18.25 2.72 -6.67
CA TRP A 97 -19.13 3.10 -7.77
C TRP A 97 -19.76 4.48 -7.54
N ALA A 98 -20.18 4.78 -6.32
CA ALA A 98 -20.71 6.10 -5.97
C ALA A 98 -19.63 7.20 -6.09
N SER A 99 -18.39 6.89 -5.67
CA SER A 99 -17.25 7.81 -5.71
C SER A 99 -16.38 7.68 -6.96
N ARG A 100 -16.87 7.02 -8.02
CA ARG A 100 -16.06 6.69 -9.20
C ARG A 100 -15.35 7.91 -9.79
N HIS A 101 -16.03 9.03 -9.93
CA HIS A 101 -15.46 10.25 -10.54
C HIS A 101 -14.29 10.80 -9.71
N VAL A 102 -14.39 10.77 -8.37
CA VAL A 102 -13.32 11.24 -7.48
C VAL A 102 -12.13 10.27 -7.50
N ILE A 103 -12.41 8.97 -7.44
CA ILE A 103 -11.38 7.93 -7.47
C ILE A 103 -10.63 7.93 -8.81
N GLU A 104 -11.34 8.04 -9.94
CA GLU A 104 -10.70 8.14 -11.26
C GLU A 104 -9.88 9.44 -11.41
N GLY A 105 -10.35 10.56 -10.84
CA GLY A 105 -9.60 11.80 -10.74
C GLY A 105 -8.29 11.59 -9.99
N LEU A 106 -8.36 11.08 -8.75
CA LEU A 106 -7.19 10.74 -7.95
C LEU A 106 -6.21 9.83 -8.71
N LEU A 107 -6.70 8.74 -9.29
CA LEU A 107 -5.85 7.80 -10.02
C LEU A 107 -5.18 8.40 -11.27
N ASN A 108 -5.80 9.41 -11.89
CA ASN A 108 -5.18 10.15 -13.01
C ASN A 108 -4.07 11.06 -12.51
N ASP A 109 -4.28 11.73 -11.38
CA ASP A 109 -3.42 12.81 -10.90
C ASP A 109 -2.23 12.27 -10.08
N LEU A 110 -2.39 11.11 -9.40
CA LEU A 110 -1.33 10.51 -8.58
C LEU A 110 0.04 10.42 -9.28
N PRO A 111 0.18 9.89 -10.51
CA PRO A 111 1.47 9.82 -11.17
C PRO A 111 2.08 11.18 -11.47
N ALA A 112 1.26 12.18 -11.78
CA ALA A 112 1.70 13.54 -12.09
C ALA A 112 2.14 14.28 -10.81
N ASN A 113 1.36 14.14 -9.74
CA ASN A 113 1.62 14.78 -8.44
C ASN A 113 2.96 14.35 -7.82
N PHE A 114 3.34 13.09 -8.01
CA PHE A 114 4.58 12.54 -7.48
C PHE A 114 5.70 12.37 -8.52
N ALA A 115 5.49 12.78 -9.79
CA ALA A 115 6.46 12.60 -10.87
C ALA A 115 7.85 13.17 -10.57
N ASN A 116 7.92 14.27 -9.82
CA ASN A 116 9.14 14.97 -9.44
C ASN A 116 9.56 14.68 -7.99
N SER A 117 9.01 13.64 -7.35
CA SER A 117 9.39 13.27 -5.99
C SER A 117 10.88 12.93 -5.92
N THR A 118 11.57 13.53 -4.96
CA THR A 118 12.97 13.23 -4.59
C THR A 118 13.07 12.54 -3.24
N VAL A 119 11.94 12.27 -2.61
CA VAL A 119 11.85 11.64 -1.28
C VAL A 119 12.18 10.17 -1.41
N ALA A 120 13.29 9.75 -0.83
CA ALA A 120 13.75 8.36 -0.87
C ALA A 120 13.23 7.52 0.30
N GLU A 121 12.78 8.17 1.36
CA GLU A 121 12.31 7.55 2.59
C GLU A 121 10.88 7.01 2.45
N ALA A 122 10.60 5.94 3.21
CA ALA A 122 9.27 5.38 3.35
C ALA A 122 8.92 5.15 4.83
N THR A 123 7.70 5.55 5.24
CA THR A 123 7.18 5.41 6.60
C THR A 123 6.12 4.31 6.71
N LEU A 124 6.45 3.10 6.26
CA LEU A 124 5.53 1.97 6.20
C LEU A 124 4.86 1.68 7.56
N GLY A 125 5.62 1.73 8.66
CA GLY A 125 5.08 1.38 9.98
C GLY A 125 3.98 2.32 10.46
N VAL A 126 4.07 3.62 10.16
CA VAL A 126 3.01 4.59 10.44
C VAL A 126 1.82 4.36 9.53
N ALA A 127 2.09 4.16 8.26
CA ALA A 127 1.06 3.96 7.24
C ALA A 127 0.22 2.72 7.53
N THR A 128 0.85 1.60 7.91
CA THR A 128 0.15 0.36 8.31
C THR A 128 -0.60 0.50 9.62
N ARG A 129 -0.06 1.23 10.61
CA ARG A 129 -0.77 1.55 11.86
C ARG A 129 -2.02 2.39 11.59
N SER A 130 -1.93 3.39 10.72
CA SER A 130 -3.09 4.20 10.34
C SER A 130 -4.12 3.37 9.58
N ALA A 131 -3.68 2.49 8.68
CA ALA A 131 -4.57 1.56 7.97
C ALA A 131 -5.29 0.62 8.94
N GLN A 132 -4.59 0.12 9.97
CA GLN A 132 -5.19 -0.67 11.04
C GLN A 132 -6.29 0.11 11.77
N ALA A 133 -6.02 1.36 12.13
CA ALA A 133 -7.00 2.21 12.81
C ALA A 133 -8.25 2.47 11.94
N VAL A 134 -8.08 2.64 10.61
CA VAL A 134 -9.19 2.78 9.65
C VAL A 134 -10.04 1.50 9.59
N LEU A 135 -9.43 0.33 9.58
CA LEU A 135 -10.10 -0.96 9.42
C LEU A 135 -10.55 -1.57 10.76
N ASN A 136 -10.19 -0.95 11.88
CA ASN A 136 -10.54 -1.49 13.20
C ASN A 136 -12.05 -1.55 13.41
N GLY A 137 -12.55 -2.73 13.78
CA GLY A 137 -13.98 -2.98 13.97
C GLY A 137 -14.78 -3.17 12.68
N ILE A 138 -14.16 -2.99 11.50
CA ILE A 138 -14.77 -3.21 10.18
C ILE A 138 -14.25 -4.52 9.59
N GLY A 139 -12.96 -4.78 9.74
CA GLY A 139 -12.26 -5.89 9.09
C GLY A 139 -11.99 -5.62 7.61
N GLY A 140 -11.54 -6.65 6.88
CA GLY A 140 -11.35 -6.57 5.43
C GLY A 140 -9.92 -6.87 4.97
N GLN A 141 -9.47 -6.20 3.92
CA GLN A 141 -8.14 -6.41 3.34
C GLN A 141 -7.33 -5.12 3.24
N LEU A 142 -6.07 -5.21 3.65
CA LEU A 142 -5.05 -4.21 3.41
C LEU A 142 -4.11 -4.71 2.30
N ASN A 143 -3.99 -3.94 1.21
CA ASN A 143 -3.07 -4.22 0.11
C ASN A 143 -1.97 -3.17 0.13
N VAL A 144 -0.75 -3.59 0.41
CA VAL A 144 0.44 -2.74 0.55
C VAL A 144 1.30 -2.87 -0.69
N PHE A 145 1.65 -1.75 -1.31
CA PHE A 145 2.54 -1.68 -2.48
C PHE A 145 3.80 -0.93 -2.07
N LEU A 146 4.93 -1.62 -2.05
CA LEU A 146 6.19 -1.11 -1.48
C LEU A 146 7.36 -1.32 -2.44
N SER A 147 8.13 -0.26 -2.67
CA SER A 147 9.27 -0.26 -3.60
C SER A 147 10.62 -0.01 -2.92
N THR A 148 10.62 0.45 -1.67
CA THR A 148 11.83 0.75 -0.92
C THR A 148 11.75 0.24 0.52
N ILE A 149 12.91 0.06 1.16
CA ILE A 149 12.97 -0.31 2.57
C ILE A 149 12.43 0.86 3.44
N PRO A 150 11.57 0.61 4.43
CA PRO A 150 11.09 1.65 5.33
C PRO A 150 12.20 2.09 6.28
N THR A 151 12.63 3.34 6.16
CA THR A 151 13.78 3.90 6.92
C THR A 151 13.36 4.89 8.00
N VAL A 152 12.10 5.32 8.01
CA VAL A 152 11.59 6.37 8.88
C VAL A 152 10.40 5.88 9.71
N GLY A 153 10.27 6.43 10.91
CA GLY A 153 9.16 6.15 11.82
C GLY A 153 9.27 4.82 12.58
N PRO A 154 8.18 4.40 13.25
CA PRO A 154 8.09 3.09 13.89
C PRO A 154 8.29 1.96 12.87
N GLY A 155 8.96 0.88 13.29
CA GLY A 155 9.25 -0.23 12.39
C GLY A 155 10.29 0.07 11.31
N LYS A 156 11.08 1.14 11.47
CA LYS A 156 12.17 1.46 10.54
C LYS A 156 13.18 0.33 10.50
N LEU A 157 13.63 0.01 9.29
CA LEU A 157 14.60 -1.04 9.03
C LEU A 157 15.90 -0.43 8.47
N LYS A 158 16.98 -1.19 8.58
CA LYS A 158 18.29 -0.82 8.04
C LYS A 158 18.64 -1.74 6.89
N HIS A 159 19.33 -1.20 5.93
CA HIS A 159 19.99 -2.02 4.92
C HIS A 159 21.07 -2.86 5.61
N ARG A 160 21.01 -4.19 5.45
CA ARG A 160 21.89 -5.14 6.14
C ARG A 160 22.56 -6.16 5.22
N GLU A 161 22.67 -5.82 3.95
CA GLU A 161 23.44 -6.62 3.01
C GLU A 161 24.94 -6.43 3.33
N ASP A 162 25.48 -7.31 4.15
CA ASP A 162 26.91 -7.29 4.50
C ASP A 162 27.58 -8.54 3.92
N THR A 163 28.29 -8.36 2.82
CA THR A 163 29.02 -9.41 2.12
C THR A 163 30.11 -10.08 2.99
N LYS A 164 30.56 -9.41 4.06
CA LYS A 164 31.54 -9.97 5.01
C LYS A 164 30.97 -11.07 5.87
N LEU A 165 29.66 -11.14 5.99
CA LEU A 165 28.99 -12.18 6.78
C LEU A 165 28.72 -13.45 5.96
N TYR A 166 28.79 -13.38 4.65
CA TYR A 166 28.52 -14.51 3.78
C TYR A 166 29.54 -15.63 4.01
N GLY A 167 29.05 -16.87 4.10
CA GLY A 167 29.85 -18.05 4.38
C GLY A 167 30.38 -18.13 5.82
N THR A 168 29.89 -17.31 6.75
CA THR A 168 30.22 -17.37 8.18
C THR A 168 29.04 -17.89 9.00
N ASP A 169 29.29 -18.30 10.26
CA ASP A 169 28.25 -18.70 11.21
C ASP A 169 27.21 -17.58 11.51
N HIS A 170 27.54 -16.33 11.17
CA HIS A 170 26.69 -15.17 11.35
C HIS A 170 25.79 -14.88 10.15
N GLU A 171 25.97 -15.56 9.02
CA GLU A 171 25.15 -15.39 7.83
C GLU A 171 23.65 -15.60 8.11
N LYS A 172 23.33 -16.57 8.98
CA LYS A 172 21.95 -16.84 9.42
C LYS A 172 21.22 -15.60 10.01
N ASN A 173 21.96 -14.64 10.57
CA ASN A 173 21.39 -13.42 11.14
C ASN A 173 20.84 -12.48 10.04
N LEU A 174 21.26 -12.64 8.78
CA LEU A 174 20.75 -11.88 7.66
C LEU A 174 19.35 -12.33 7.22
N PHE A 175 18.97 -13.57 7.55
CA PHE A 175 17.70 -14.17 7.14
C PHE A 175 16.58 -14.03 8.17
N GLY A 176 16.92 -13.66 9.41
CA GLY A 176 15.93 -13.40 10.46
C GLY A 176 15.35 -11.99 10.42
N PRO A 177 14.22 -11.72 11.07
CA PRO A 177 13.66 -10.37 11.15
C PRO A 177 14.58 -9.41 11.92
N GLN A 178 14.61 -8.14 11.51
CA GLN A 178 15.38 -7.11 12.21
C GLN A 178 14.67 -6.62 13.47
N ASP A 179 13.34 -6.60 13.44
CA ASP A 179 12.50 -6.08 14.51
C ASP A 179 11.21 -6.90 14.61
N VAL A 180 10.67 -7.00 15.81
CA VAL A 180 9.39 -7.66 16.11
C VAL A 180 8.17 -6.81 15.79
N PHE A 181 8.35 -5.55 15.36
CA PHE A 181 7.29 -4.60 15.11
C PHE A 181 6.25 -5.14 14.12
N TYR A 182 6.70 -5.63 12.96
CA TYR A 182 5.80 -6.13 11.92
C TYR A 182 5.12 -7.46 12.28
N HIS A 183 5.76 -8.27 13.12
CA HIS A 183 5.16 -9.48 13.67
C HIS A 183 3.96 -9.11 14.55
N LYS A 184 4.18 -8.25 15.56
CA LYS A 184 3.11 -7.76 16.46
C LYS A 184 1.98 -7.09 15.69
N LEU A 185 2.33 -6.28 14.69
CA LEU A 185 1.33 -5.62 13.86
C LEU A 185 0.51 -6.62 13.04
N GLY A 186 1.12 -7.71 12.55
CA GLY A 186 0.43 -8.81 11.89
C GLY A 186 -0.58 -9.51 12.81
N GLU A 187 -0.20 -9.78 14.06
CA GLU A 187 -1.10 -10.33 15.10
C GLU A 187 -2.29 -9.39 15.36
N GLU A 188 -2.02 -8.09 15.47
CA GLU A 188 -3.06 -7.07 15.66
C GLU A 188 -4.02 -7.00 14.47
N PHE A 189 -3.53 -7.12 13.23
CA PHE A 189 -4.37 -7.21 12.02
C PHE A 189 -5.23 -8.47 12.03
N ALA A 190 -4.65 -9.62 12.38
CA ALA A 190 -5.39 -10.87 12.48
C ALA A 190 -6.54 -10.78 13.51
N LEU A 191 -6.26 -10.19 14.69
CA LEU A 191 -7.27 -9.97 15.73
C LEU A 191 -8.38 -9.00 15.28
N ALA A 192 -8.05 -8.03 14.42
CA ALA A 192 -9.01 -7.10 13.83
C ALA A 192 -9.79 -7.68 12.64
N GLY A 193 -9.53 -8.94 12.24
CA GLY A 193 -10.14 -9.55 11.05
C GLY A 193 -9.67 -8.92 9.74
N VAL A 194 -8.43 -8.46 9.67
CA VAL A 194 -7.85 -7.82 8.49
C VAL A 194 -6.73 -8.71 7.93
N GLY A 195 -6.87 -9.16 6.69
CA GLY A 195 -5.80 -9.81 5.93
C GLY A 195 -4.88 -8.79 5.27
N VAL A 196 -3.57 -8.99 5.30
CA VAL A 196 -2.58 -8.07 4.73
C VAL A 196 -1.87 -8.71 3.55
N ASN A 197 -2.07 -8.19 2.35
CA ASN A 197 -1.31 -8.57 1.16
C ASN A 197 -0.22 -7.55 0.91
N ILE A 198 0.98 -8.02 0.60
CA ILE A 198 2.14 -7.16 0.37
C ILE A 198 2.72 -7.44 -1.01
N PHE A 199 2.79 -6.39 -1.83
CA PHE A 199 3.36 -6.41 -3.17
C PHE A 199 4.66 -5.61 -3.16
N PHE A 200 5.77 -6.31 -3.30
CA PHE A 200 7.09 -5.70 -3.37
C PHE A 200 7.51 -5.43 -4.82
N PHE A 201 7.97 -4.21 -5.08
CA PHE A 201 8.56 -3.78 -6.35
C PHE A 201 9.99 -3.27 -6.13
N PRO A 202 10.89 -4.09 -5.60
CA PRO A 202 12.20 -3.63 -5.19
C PRO A 202 13.05 -3.27 -6.41
N SER A 203 13.62 -2.07 -6.41
CA SER A 203 14.70 -1.71 -7.33
C SER A 203 16.08 -2.11 -6.79
N GLN A 204 16.15 -2.36 -5.49
CA GLN A 204 17.33 -2.77 -4.73
C GLN A 204 16.93 -3.79 -3.65
N TYR A 205 17.71 -3.87 -2.58
CA TYR A 205 17.40 -4.72 -1.43
C TYR A 205 16.09 -4.32 -0.74
N ILE A 206 15.27 -5.32 -0.38
CA ILE A 206 14.12 -5.16 0.51
C ILE A 206 14.11 -6.28 1.56
N ASP A 207 13.74 -5.95 2.80
CA ASP A 207 13.73 -6.89 3.92
C ASP A 207 12.39 -7.62 4.04
N VAL A 208 12.20 -8.61 3.18
CA VAL A 208 11.02 -9.48 3.19
C VAL A 208 10.90 -10.24 4.50
N ALA A 209 12.04 -10.63 5.11
CA ALA A 209 12.06 -11.39 6.35
C ALA A 209 11.47 -10.63 7.54
N SER A 210 11.56 -9.29 7.57
CA SER A 210 10.92 -8.48 8.60
C SER A 210 9.49 -8.11 8.25
N ILE A 211 9.25 -7.58 7.06
CA ILE A 211 7.96 -7.00 6.66
C ILE A 211 6.93 -8.08 6.36
N GLY A 212 7.35 -9.21 5.80
CA GLY A 212 6.48 -10.31 5.38
C GLY A 212 5.68 -10.95 6.52
N PHE A 213 6.12 -10.80 7.77
CA PHE A 213 5.38 -11.29 8.93
C PHE A 213 3.97 -10.70 9.04
N MET A 214 3.76 -9.45 8.62
CA MET A 214 2.41 -8.87 8.60
C MET A 214 1.44 -9.71 7.75
N ALA A 215 1.90 -10.19 6.60
CA ALA A 215 1.07 -11.01 5.72
C ALA A 215 0.88 -12.42 6.30
N SER A 216 1.95 -13.09 6.74
CA SER A 216 1.86 -14.46 7.25
C SER A 216 0.99 -14.56 8.51
N GLU A 217 1.09 -13.61 9.45
CA GLU A 217 0.30 -13.63 10.68
C GLU A 217 -1.18 -13.27 10.44
N SER A 218 -1.46 -12.40 9.46
CA SER A 218 -2.82 -11.96 9.14
C SER A 218 -3.55 -12.86 8.13
N GLY A 219 -2.89 -13.90 7.61
CA GLY A 219 -3.46 -14.80 6.61
C GLY A 219 -3.52 -14.24 5.20
N GLY A 220 -2.69 -13.25 4.89
CA GLY A 220 -2.55 -12.71 3.54
C GLY A 220 -1.34 -13.28 2.79
N GLU A 221 -0.95 -12.62 1.72
CA GLU A 221 0.10 -13.10 0.80
C GLU A 221 1.20 -12.06 0.59
N VAL A 222 2.40 -12.57 0.27
CA VAL A 222 3.54 -11.76 -0.17
C VAL A 222 3.85 -12.07 -1.62
N SER A 223 3.82 -11.04 -2.45
CA SER A 223 4.21 -11.12 -3.87
C SER A 223 5.43 -10.23 -4.12
N VAL A 224 6.45 -10.76 -4.79
CA VAL A 224 7.67 -10.00 -5.12
C VAL A 224 7.82 -9.95 -6.63
N SER A 225 7.84 -8.74 -7.19
CA SER A 225 8.14 -8.53 -8.61
C SER A 225 9.63 -8.37 -8.81
N TYR A 226 10.27 -9.34 -9.46
CA TYR A 226 11.70 -9.29 -9.84
C TYR A 226 11.92 -8.69 -11.22
N THR A 227 10.87 -8.41 -11.97
CA THR A 227 10.96 -7.82 -13.29
C THR A 227 11.28 -6.33 -13.14
N HIS A 228 12.45 -5.93 -13.63
CA HIS A 228 12.64 -4.54 -14.00
C HIS A 228 11.56 -4.22 -15.03
N LEU A 229 10.62 -3.36 -14.63
CA LEU A 229 9.66 -2.78 -15.56
C LEU A 229 10.44 -1.82 -16.47
N THR A 230 11.24 -2.38 -17.38
CA THR A 230 11.73 -1.62 -18.52
C THR A 230 10.51 -1.35 -19.38
N LEU A 231 9.94 -0.18 -19.23
CA LEU A 231 8.99 0.34 -20.20
C LEU A 231 9.72 0.45 -21.53
N PRO A 232 9.13 -0.03 -22.62
CA PRO A 232 9.68 0.16 -23.97
C PRO A 232 9.71 1.63 -24.36
#